data_cbe7aa8370125949f0ff99aa0cf6bff3
#
_entry.id   cbe7aa8370125949f0ff99aa0cf6bff3
#
_cell.length_a   1.000
_cell.length_b   1.000
_cell.length_c   1.000
_cell.angle_alpha   90.00
_cell.angle_beta   90.00
_cell.angle_gamma   90.00
#
_symmetry.space_group_name_H-M   'P 1'
#
loop_
_entity.id
_entity.type
_entity.pdbx_description
1 polymer ?
#
loop_
_entity_poly.entity_id
_entity_poly.type
_entity_poly.pdbx_seq_one_letter_code
_entity_poly.pdbx_strand_id
1 'polypeptide(L)'
;KGLIAIVLTVAIIFCYCLLTKNLKLLLKSISLIGILIFLVICVPWFYLVCKDNPDFFYFFFIHEHFLRYLTKVHDRYQPFYFFIPCIILGIFPWTGFFISSLLSKSPKRTWYKFITNPHRHKYIYLCLWFSIIFVFYSMSDSKLVPYIVPCLMPIAILISRHLNHISYQTTKIKIALFINAFISLLIIVALIVTAIKSDFISLEEFIFSGSFIILVLFISNLIIFISWYKYKNFSQIIAIYAISAILFSFSLQ
;
A
#
# COMPACT_ATOMS: atom_id res chain seq x y z
N LYS A 1 -7.83 -16.14 2.13
CA LYS A 1 -7.04 -15.86 0.89
C LYS A 1 -6.01 -16.95 0.56
N GLY A 2 -5.95 -18.01 1.31
CA GLY A 2 -5.33 -19.32 1.05
C GLY A 2 -4.05 -19.31 0.20
N LEU A 3 -4.12 -19.98 -0.92
CA LEU A 3 -2.99 -20.29 -1.81
C LEU A 3 -2.23 -19.05 -2.31
N ILE A 4 -2.94 -17.96 -2.60
CA ILE A 4 -2.34 -16.72 -3.14
C ILE A 4 -1.28 -16.14 -2.19
N ALA A 5 -1.50 -16.21 -0.87
CA ALA A 5 -0.55 -15.70 0.12
C ALA A 5 0.79 -16.46 0.05
N ILE A 6 0.73 -17.77 -0.12
CA ILE A 6 1.92 -18.63 -0.25
C ILE A 6 2.64 -18.32 -1.57
N VAL A 7 1.89 -18.31 -2.68
CA VAL A 7 2.45 -18.08 -4.03
C VAL A 7 3.16 -16.74 -4.11
N LEU A 8 2.54 -15.67 -3.64
CA LEU A 8 3.15 -14.33 -3.66
C LEU A 8 4.40 -14.25 -2.78
N THR A 9 4.35 -14.82 -1.57
CA THR A 9 5.51 -14.83 -0.68
C THR A 9 6.68 -15.61 -1.27
N VAL A 10 6.41 -16.80 -1.82
CA VAL A 10 7.44 -17.61 -2.50
C VAL A 10 8.01 -16.89 -3.72
N ALA A 11 7.15 -16.26 -4.54
CA ALA A 11 7.57 -15.50 -5.71
C ALA A 11 8.51 -14.33 -5.33
N ILE A 12 8.18 -13.59 -4.27
CA ILE A 12 9.03 -12.47 -3.78
C ILE A 12 10.41 -12.99 -3.36
N ILE A 13 10.45 -14.04 -2.53
CA ILE A 13 11.71 -14.61 -2.03
C ILE A 13 12.52 -15.19 -3.18
N PHE A 14 11.88 -15.92 -4.10
CA PHE A 14 12.53 -16.53 -5.26
C PHE A 14 13.15 -15.46 -6.18
N CYS A 15 12.40 -14.44 -6.58
CA CYS A 15 12.92 -13.34 -7.39
C CYS A 15 14.06 -12.59 -6.69
N TYR A 16 13.95 -12.41 -5.37
CA TYR A 16 15.02 -11.80 -4.58
C TYR A 16 16.30 -12.64 -4.61
N CYS A 17 16.19 -13.96 -4.40
CA CYS A 17 17.32 -14.87 -4.43
C CYS A 17 17.98 -14.96 -5.83
N LEU A 18 17.18 -14.90 -6.89
CA LEU A 18 17.67 -14.83 -8.27
C LEU A 18 18.46 -13.55 -8.53
N LEU A 19 17.88 -12.39 -8.21
CA LEU A 19 18.52 -11.09 -8.44
C LEU A 19 19.80 -10.89 -7.63
N THR A 20 19.81 -11.39 -6.39
CA THR A 20 21.00 -11.30 -5.52
C THR A 20 22.00 -12.42 -5.74
N LYS A 21 21.72 -13.35 -6.68
CA LYS A 21 22.53 -14.55 -6.98
C LYS A 21 22.83 -15.41 -5.74
N ASN A 22 21.91 -15.44 -4.78
CA ASN A 22 22.05 -16.16 -3.52
C ASN A 22 20.95 -17.23 -3.37
N LEU A 23 20.98 -18.25 -4.19
CA LEU A 23 20.01 -19.35 -4.16
C LEU A 23 20.09 -20.17 -2.86
N LYS A 24 21.25 -20.17 -2.16
CA LYS A 24 21.36 -20.82 -0.84
C LYS A 24 20.41 -20.21 0.19
N LEU A 25 20.08 -18.93 0.05
CA LEU A 25 19.12 -18.26 0.93
C LEU A 25 17.70 -18.82 0.75
N LEU A 26 17.31 -19.21 -0.46
CA LEU A 26 16.01 -19.83 -0.72
C LEU A 26 15.85 -21.11 0.11
N LEU A 27 16.86 -21.98 0.08
CA LEU A 27 16.85 -23.23 0.88
C LEU A 27 16.82 -22.95 2.39
N LYS A 28 17.57 -21.93 2.86
CA LYS A 28 17.54 -21.51 4.27
C LYS A 28 16.21 -20.88 4.70
N SER A 29 15.45 -20.33 3.77
CA SER A 29 14.13 -19.76 4.06
C SER A 29 13.05 -20.82 4.25
N ILE A 30 13.31 -22.05 3.82
CA ILE A 30 12.40 -23.18 3.99
C ILE A 30 12.68 -23.83 5.33
N SER A 31 11.75 -23.68 6.28
CA SER A 31 11.81 -24.37 7.56
C SER A 31 10.94 -25.61 7.51
N LEU A 32 11.54 -26.78 7.63
CA LEU A 32 10.79 -28.04 7.66
C LEU A 32 9.79 -28.07 8.83
N ILE A 33 10.22 -27.61 10.00
CA ILE A 33 9.35 -27.49 11.18
C ILE A 33 8.19 -26.52 10.90
N GLY A 34 8.47 -25.37 10.25
CA GLY A 34 7.44 -24.40 9.87
C GLY A 34 6.40 -25.00 8.91
N ILE A 35 6.85 -25.79 7.92
CA ILE A 35 5.95 -26.50 7.01
C ILE A 35 5.10 -27.52 7.77
N LEU A 36 5.69 -28.30 8.66
CA LEU A 36 4.96 -29.30 9.46
C LEU A 36 3.89 -28.64 10.34
N ILE A 37 4.23 -27.56 11.04
CA ILE A 37 3.27 -26.79 11.85
C ILE A 37 2.14 -26.26 10.97
N PHE A 38 2.47 -25.68 9.82
CA PHE A 38 1.47 -25.18 8.87
C PHE A 38 0.52 -26.29 8.41
N LEU A 39 1.05 -27.47 8.05
CA LEU A 39 0.23 -28.60 7.62
C LEU A 39 -0.65 -29.13 8.74
N VAL A 40 -0.11 -29.28 9.97
CA VAL A 40 -0.87 -29.76 11.13
C VAL A 40 -2.03 -28.83 11.47
N ILE A 41 -1.88 -27.52 11.26
CA ILE A 41 -2.96 -26.55 11.52
C ILE A 41 -3.96 -26.51 10.36
N CYS A 42 -3.48 -26.44 9.11
CA CYS A 42 -4.35 -26.19 7.95
C CYS A 42 -5.06 -27.45 7.46
N VAL A 43 -4.37 -28.58 7.35
CA VAL A 43 -4.92 -29.80 6.73
C VAL A 43 -6.14 -30.34 7.46
N PRO A 44 -6.18 -30.46 8.81
CA PRO A 44 -7.37 -30.96 9.49
C PRO A 44 -8.61 -30.13 9.21
N TRP A 45 -8.47 -28.78 9.22
CA TRP A 45 -9.58 -27.89 8.94
C TRP A 45 -10.11 -28.06 7.50
N PHE A 46 -9.21 -28.02 6.51
CA PHE A 46 -9.60 -28.23 5.11
C PHE A 46 -10.21 -29.61 4.87
N TYR A 47 -9.66 -30.65 5.50
CA TYR A 47 -10.19 -32.02 5.39
C TYR A 47 -11.62 -32.12 5.93
N LEU A 48 -11.89 -31.59 7.12
CA LEU A 48 -13.22 -31.60 7.73
C LEU A 48 -14.23 -30.83 6.89
N VAL A 49 -13.88 -29.63 6.43
CA VAL A 49 -14.77 -28.81 5.60
C VAL A 49 -15.07 -29.49 4.26
N CYS A 50 -14.08 -30.09 3.61
CA CYS A 50 -14.29 -30.84 2.37
C CYS A 50 -15.14 -32.11 2.57
N LYS A 51 -15.04 -32.75 3.74
CA LYS A 51 -15.85 -33.91 4.09
C LYS A 51 -17.33 -33.53 4.25
N ASP A 52 -17.59 -32.42 4.93
CA ASP A 52 -18.96 -31.96 5.19
C ASP A 52 -19.59 -31.25 3.98
N ASN A 53 -18.75 -30.68 3.09
CA ASN A 53 -19.17 -29.98 1.88
C ASN A 53 -18.33 -30.44 0.68
N PRO A 54 -18.79 -31.46 -0.09
CA PRO A 54 -18.03 -32.04 -1.21
C PRO A 54 -17.61 -31.01 -2.28
N ASP A 55 -18.44 -29.99 -2.53
CA ASP A 55 -18.17 -28.95 -3.53
C ASP A 55 -17.15 -27.91 -3.06
N PHE A 56 -16.81 -27.91 -1.75
CA PHE A 56 -15.93 -26.88 -1.17
C PHE A 56 -14.54 -26.85 -1.80
N PHE A 57 -13.96 -28.04 -2.11
CA PHE A 57 -12.65 -28.11 -2.75
C PHE A 57 -12.63 -27.40 -4.10
N TYR A 58 -13.61 -27.70 -4.97
CA TYR A 58 -13.74 -27.06 -6.28
C TYR A 58 -13.99 -25.55 -6.13
N PHE A 59 -14.97 -25.19 -5.27
CA PHE A 59 -15.32 -23.79 -5.03
C PHE A 59 -14.11 -22.99 -4.51
N PHE A 60 -13.42 -23.48 -3.48
CA PHE A 60 -12.35 -22.72 -2.85
C PHE A 60 -11.07 -22.67 -3.69
N PHE A 61 -10.59 -23.84 -4.18
CA PHE A 61 -9.31 -23.89 -4.89
C PHE A 61 -9.43 -23.54 -6.37
N ILE A 62 -10.50 -23.89 -7.05
CA ILE A 62 -10.64 -23.64 -8.49
C ILE A 62 -11.39 -22.33 -8.74
N HIS A 63 -12.61 -22.21 -8.21
CA HIS A 63 -13.47 -21.06 -8.49
C HIS A 63 -12.91 -19.76 -7.90
N GLU A 64 -12.59 -19.74 -6.59
CA GLU A 64 -12.15 -18.53 -5.89
C GLU A 64 -10.68 -18.13 -6.16
N HIS A 65 -9.84 -19.05 -6.67
CA HIS A 65 -8.45 -18.71 -6.99
C HIS A 65 -8.21 -18.55 -8.50
N PHE A 66 -8.60 -19.52 -9.31
CA PHE A 66 -8.30 -19.50 -10.76
C PHE A 66 -9.38 -18.78 -11.56
N LEU A 67 -10.65 -19.18 -11.45
CA LEU A 67 -11.72 -18.58 -12.25
C LEU A 67 -11.92 -17.10 -11.88
N ARG A 68 -11.87 -16.77 -10.59
CA ARG A 68 -11.96 -15.39 -10.13
C ARG A 68 -10.81 -14.50 -10.61
N TYR A 69 -9.60 -15.05 -10.76
CA TYR A 69 -8.46 -14.29 -11.25
C TYR A 69 -8.52 -14.06 -12.77
N LEU A 70 -8.94 -15.09 -13.53
CA LEU A 70 -8.85 -15.15 -14.99
C LEU A 70 -10.15 -14.74 -15.71
N THR A 71 -11.28 -14.63 -14.99
CA THR A 71 -12.59 -14.41 -15.60
C THR A 71 -13.37 -13.29 -14.92
N LYS A 72 -14.39 -12.77 -15.61
CA LYS A 72 -15.29 -11.71 -15.13
C LYS A 72 -16.49 -12.22 -14.32
N VAL A 73 -16.43 -13.43 -13.77
CA VAL A 73 -17.55 -14.10 -13.07
C VAL A 73 -18.18 -13.27 -11.95
N HIS A 74 -17.44 -12.33 -11.35
CA HIS A 74 -17.92 -11.57 -10.18
C HIS A 74 -18.31 -10.11 -10.46
N ASP A 75 -18.44 -9.67 -11.72
CA ASP A 75 -18.77 -8.28 -12.12
C ASP A 75 -17.93 -7.18 -11.44
N ARG A 76 -16.69 -7.54 -11.03
CA ARG A 76 -15.74 -6.64 -10.35
C ARG A 76 -14.57 -6.24 -11.25
N TYR A 77 -14.85 -6.16 -12.54
CA TYR A 77 -13.85 -5.75 -13.52
C TYR A 77 -13.48 -4.29 -13.32
N GLN A 78 -12.17 -4.04 -13.20
CA GLN A 78 -11.59 -2.72 -13.11
C GLN A 78 -10.37 -2.64 -14.03
N PRO A 79 -10.04 -1.45 -14.58
CA PRO A 79 -8.88 -1.29 -15.45
C PRO A 79 -7.56 -1.62 -14.72
N PHE A 80 -6.50 -1.90 -15.48
CA PHE A 80 -5.21 -2.32 -14.91
C PHE A 80 -4.59 -1.29 -13.96
N TYR A 81 -4.86 0.00 -14.18
CA TYR A 81 -4.37 1.11 -13.35
C TYR A 81 -5.18 1.37 -12.08
N PHE A 82 -6.24 0.61 -11.83
CA PHE A 82 -7.16 0.80 -10.69
C PHE A 82 -6.45 0.96 -9.34
N PHE A 83 -5.38 0.21 -9.11
CA PHE A 83 -4.68 0.27 -7.83
C PHE A 83 -3.76 1.49 -7.67
N ILE A 84 -3.47 2.25 -8.73
CA ILE A 84 -2.66 3.48 -8.62
C ILE A 84 -3.36 4.53 -7.75
N PRO A 85 -4.59 4.96 -8.04
CA PRO A 85 -5.31 5.88 -7.17
C PRO A 85 -5.57 5.27 -5.78
N CYS A 86 -5.83 3.97 -5.67
CA CYS A 86 -6.01 3.31 -4.37
C CYS A 86 -4.76 3.42 -3.48
N ILE A 87 -3.55 3.26 -4.05
CA ILE A 87 -2.30 3.45 -3.30
C ILE A 87 -2.11 4.92 -2.93
N ILE A 88 -2.32 5.86 -3.89
CA ILE A 88 -2.14 7.30 -3.67
C ILE A 88 -3.01 7.78 -2.50
N LEU A 89 -4.27 7.35 -2.47
CA LEU A 89 -5.21 7.68 -1.39
C LEU A 89 -4.92 6.88 -0.11
N GLY A 90 -4.58 5.59 -0.23
CA GLY A 90 -4.34 4.71 0.91
C GLY A 90 -3.09 5.04 1.73
N ILE A 91 -2.12 5.75 1.14
CA ILE A 91 -0.94 6.25 1.88
C ILE A 91 -1.07 7.72 2.27
N PHE A 92 -2.19 8.37 1.95
CA PHE A 92 -2.42 9.74 2.36
C PHE A 92 -2.45 9.85 3.90
N PRO A 93 -1.85 10.88 4.53
CA PRO A 93 -1.23 12.09 3.94
C PRO A 93 0.28 11.97 3.64
N TRP A 94 0.83 10.77 3.51
CA TRP A 94 2.26 10.52 3.24
C TRP A 94 2.61 10.49 1.75
N THR A 95 1.62 10.64 0.87
CA THR A 95 1.75 10.51 -0.59
C THR A 95 2.81 11.44 -1.17
N GLY A 96 2.87 12.69 -0.73
CA GLY A 96 3.87 13.64 -1.17
C GLY A 96 5.30 13.22 -0.82
N PHE A 97 5.52 12.64 0.35
CA PHE A 97 6.81 12.10 0.75
C PHE A 97 7.20 10.86 -0.05
N PHE A 98 6.24 10.01 -0.38
CA PHE A 98 6.45 8.87 -1.26
C PHE A 98 6.91 9.32 -2.66
N ILE A 99 6.19 10.24 -3.28
CA ILE A 99 6.54 10.80 -4.60
C ILE A 99 7.90 11.50 -4.54
N SER A 100 8.15 12.30 -3.50
CA SER A 100 9.45 12.94 -3.26
C SER A 100 10.59 11.93 -3.14
N SER A 101 10.33 10.76 -2.54
CA SER A 101 11.31 9.68 -2.44
C SER A 101 11.66 9.08 -3.81
N LEU A 102 10.68 8.92 -4.68
CA LEU A 102 10.86 8.43 -6.06
C LEU A 102 11.62 9.43 -6.94
N LEU A 103 11.35 10.73 -6.76
CA LEU A 103 12.04 11.82 -7.47
C LEU A 103 13.46 12.06 -6.95
N SER A 104 13.84 11.44 -5.84
CA SER A 104 15.20 11.52 -5.33
C SER A 104 16.16 10.84 -6.27
N LYS A 105 16.88 11.67 -7.07
CA LYS A 105 17.90 11.15 -7.99
C LYS A 105 18.90 10.29 -7.21
N SER A 106 18.83 8.98 -7.38
CA SER A 106 19.96 8.12 -7.10
C SER A 106 21.10 8.54 -8.03
N PRO A 107 22.33 8.74 -7.55
CA PRO A 107 23.45 9.00 -8.45
C PRO A 107 23.42 7.94 -9.54
N LYS A 108 23.74 8.33 -10.80
CA LYS A 108 23.76 7.46 -12.00
C LYS A 108 24.67 6.24 -11.74
N ARG A 109 24.18 5.29 -10.99
CA ARG A 109 24.86 4.04 -10.71
C ARG A 109 24.29 2.98 -11.63
N THR A 110 25.14 2.31 -12.36
CA THR A 110 24.80 1.19 -13.22
C THR A 110 23.95 0.20 -12.42
N TRP A 111 22.84 -0.27 -12.97
CA TRP A 111 21.91 -1.25 -12.36
C TRP A 111 22.65 -2.44 -11.76
N TYR A 112 23.72 -2.89 -12.42
CA TYR A 112 24.62 -3.92 -11.93
C TYR A 112 25.25 -3.59 -10.55
N LYS A 113 25.76 -2.35 -10.36
CA LYS A 113 26.31 -1.91 -9.06
C LYS A 113 25.24 -1.75 -7.96
N PHE A 114 23.97 -1.66 -8.36
CA PHE A 114 22.85 -1.62 -7.43
C PHE A 114 22.56 -3.03 -6.89
N ILE A 115 22.56 -4.04 -7.75
CA ILE A 115 22.26 -5.43 -7.38
C ILE A 115 23.43 -6.08 -6.61
N THR A 116 24.68 -5.77 -6.97
CA THR A 116 25.86 -6.40 -6.35
C THR A 116 26.22 -5.84 -4.98
N ASN A 117 25.64 -4.71 -4.56
CA ASN A 117 25.93 -4.11 -3.26
C ASN A 117 25.03 -4.68 -2.15
N PRO A 118 25.58 -5.46 -1.18
CA PRO A 118 24.80 -6.06 -0.10
C PRO A 118 23.98 -5.06 0.73
N HIS A 119 24.50 -3.83 0.94
CA HIS A 119 23.80 -2.79 1.67
C HIS A 119 22.49 -2.33 0.99
N ARG A 120 22.31 -2.67 -0.28
CA ARG A 120 21.13 -2.32 -1.09
C ARG A 120 20.12 -3.47 -1.23
N HIS A 121 20.46 -4.66 -0.81
CA HIS A 121 19.60 -5.84 -0.90
C HIS A 121 18.24 -5.63 -0.25
N LYS A 122 18.18 -4.91 0.87
CA LYS A 122 16.91 -4.53 1.52
C LYS A 122 15.98 -3.71 0.63
N TYR A 123 16.52 -2.83 -0.22
CA TYR A 123 15.69 -2.06 -1.17
C TYR A 123 15.21 -2.92 -2.32
N ILE A 124 16.06 -3.83 -2.81
CA ILE A 124 15.68 -4.81 -3.83
C ILE A 124 14.51 -5.63 -3.32
N TYR A 125 14.57 -6.10 -2.08
CA TYR A 125 13.50 -6.86 -1.46
C TYR A 125 12.21 -6.05 -1.36
N LEU A 126 12.26 -4.81 -0.87
CA LEU A 126 11.09 -3.94 -0.76
C LEU A 126 10.47 -3.60 -2.13
N CYS A 127 11.31 -3.32 -3.13
CA CYS A 127 10.83 -3.08 -4.49
C CYS A 127 10.18 -4.33 -5.10
N LEU A 128 10.77 -5.52 -4.92
CA LEU A 128 10.18 -6.77 -5.37
C LEU A 128 8.86 -7.06 -4.65
N TRP A 129 8.82 -6.88 -3.33
CA TRP A 129 7.58 -7.05 -2.56
C TRP A 129 6.46 -6.18 -3.13
N PHE A 130 6.72 -4.89 -3.30
CA PHE A 130 5.76 -3.98 -3.91
C PHE A 130 5.38 -4.40 -5.33
N SER A 131 6.38 -4.59 -6.21
CA SER A 131 6.15 -4.78 -7.65
C SER A 131 5.44 -6.09 -7.96
N ILE A 132 5.80 -7.20 -7.30
CA ILE A 132 5.19 -8.50 -7.56
C ILE A 132 3.71 -8.48 -7.15
N ILE A 133 3.38 -7.95 -5.98
CA ILE A 133 1.99 -7.87 -5.53
C ILE A 133 1.19 -6.90 -6.40
N PHE A 134 1.76 -5.73 -6.70
CA PHE A 134 1.09 -4.73 -7.53
C PHE A 134 0.78 -5.27 -8.93
N VAL A 135 1.78 -5.86 -9.60
CA VAL A 135 1.60 -6.43 -10.94
C VAL A 135 0.60 -7.58 -10.92
N PHE A 136 0.74 -8.50 -9.97
CA PHE A 136 -0.16 -9.65 -9.84
C PHE A 136 -1.63 -9.22 -9.76
N TYR A 137 -1.97 -8.31 -8.84
CA TYR A 137 -3.37 -7.89 -8.72
C TYR A 137 -3.81 -6.92 -9.83
N SER A 138 -2.90 -6.15 -10.42
CA SER A 138 -3.24 -5.29 -11.56
C SER A 138 -3.60 -6.08 -12.82
N MET A 139 -3.03 -7.29 -12.99
CA MET A 139 -3.33 -8.19 -14.11
C MET A 139 -4.60 -9.03 -13.89
N SER A 140 -5.11 -9.11 -12.66
CA SER A 140 -6.36 -9.83 -12.37
C SER A 140 -7.56 -9.09 -12.95
N ASP A 141 -8.56 -9.83 -13.48
CA ASP A 141 -9.83 -9.24 -13.92
C ASP A 141 -10.68 -8.76 -12.74
N SER A 142 -10.71 -9.52 -11.66
CA SER A 142 -11.46 -9.16 -10.45
C SER A 142 -10.59 -8.37 -9.47
N LYS A 143 -10.92 -7.09 -9.24
CA LYS A 143 -10.15 -6.20 -8.36
C LYS A 143 -10.97 -5.67 -7.18
N LEU A 144 -10.37 -5.69 -6.00
CA LEU A 144 -10.90 -5.07 -4.78
C LEU A 144 -9.81 -4.25 -4.09
N VAL A 145 -10.18 -3.09 -3.55
CA VAL A 145 -9.24 -2.20 -2.83
C VAL A 145 -8.41 -2.92 -1.76
N PRO A 146 -8.96 -3.84 -0.91
CA PRO A 146 -8.15 -4.53 0.09
C PRO A 146 -7.02 -5.43 -0.46
N TYR A 147 -7.01 -5.76 -1.75
CA TYR A 147 -5.95 -6.62 -2.32
C TYR A 147 -4.61 -5.93 -2.36
N ILE A 148 -4.59 -4.60 -2.44
CA ILE A 148 -3.35 -3.83 -2.52
C ILE A 148 -2.75 -3.48 -1.14
N VAL A 149 -3.46 -3.73 -0.04
CA VAL A 149 -3.00 -3.43 1.32
C VAL A 149 -1.60 -3.96 1.63
N PRO A 150 -1.20 -5.19 1.23
CA PRO A 150 0.16 -5.67 1.47
C PRO A 150 1.27 -4.84 0.80
N CYS A 151 0.94 -4.02 -0.21
CA CYS A 151 1.88 -3.07 -0.83
C CYS A 151 2.17 -1.86 0.04
N LEU A 152 1.31 -1.53 1.01
CA LEU A 152 1.50 -0.36 1.88
C LEU A 152 2.69 -0.52 2.81
N MET A 153 3.00 -1.75 3.26
CA MET A 153 4.13 -2.02 4.16
C MET A 153 5.49 -1.64 3.55
N PRO A 154 5.89 -2.14 2.36
CA PRO A 154 7.14 -1.74 1.75
C PRO A 154 7.18 -0.24 1.43
N ILE A 155 6.06 0.39 1.07
CA ILE A 155 5.97 1.83 0.85
C ILE A 155 6.25 2.58 2.16
N ALA A 156 5.62 2.20 3.27
CA ALA A 156 5.82 2.84 4.58
C ALA A 156 7.28 2.78 5.03
N ILE A 157 7.96 1.65 4.83
CA ILE A 157 9.39 1.50 5.13
C ILE A 157 10.24 2.43 4.25
N LEU A 158 9.93 2.55 2.96
CA LEU A 158 10.64 3.46 2.05
C LEU A 158 10.43 4.92 2.41
N ILE A 159 9.21 5.33 2.78
CA ILE A 159 8.88 6.68 3.25
C ILE A 159 9.66 7.00 4.54
N SER A 160 9.56 6.14 5.55
CA SER A 160 10.25 6.32 6.84
C SER A 160 11.74 6.54 6.66
N ARG A 161 12.36 5.72 5.79
CA ARG A 161 13.77 5.88 5.48
C ARG A 161 14.08 7.19 4.74
N HIS A 162 13.22 7.60 3.81
CA HIS A 162 13.39 8.87 3.12
C HIS A 162 13.33 10.03 4.10
N LEU A 163 12.38 10.01 5.03
CA LEU A 163 12.23 11.02 6.08
C LEU A 163 13.48 11.13 6.96
N ASN A 164 14.13 10.02 7.31
CA ASN A 164 15.36 10.01 8.11
C ASN A 164 16.59 10.61 7.39
N HIS A 165 16.54 10.71 6.05
CA HIS A 165 17.65 11.23 5.25
C HIS A 165 17.37 12.61 4.64
N ILE A 166 16.17 13.14 4.82
CA ILE A 166 15.79 14.43 4.28
C ILE A 166 16.16 15.55 5.27
N SER A 167 16.87 16.58 4.79
CA SER A 167 17.09 17.79 5.56
C SER A 167 15.93 18.75 5.36
N TYR A 168 15.56 19.51 6.40
CA TYR A 168 14.48 20.48 6.39
C TYR A 168 14.52 21.47 5.21
N GLN A 169 15.72 21.88 4.80
CA GLN A 169 15.89 22.93 3.77
C GLN A 169 15.87 22.40 2.33
N THR A 170 15.63 21.10 2.10
CA THR A 170 15.69 20.54 0.76
C THR A 170 14.44 20.87 -0.07
N THR A 171 14.63 21.11 -1.37
CA THR A 171 13.54 21.25 -2.34
C THR A 171 12.56 20.07 -2.31
N LYS A 172 13.03 18.91 -1.88
CA LYS A 172 12.24 17.68 -1.75
C LYS A 172 11.11 17.79 -0.73
N ILE A 173 11.35 18.45 0.40
CA ILE A 173 10.30 18.71 1.40
C ILE A 173 9.25 19.65 0.81
N LYS A 174 9.66 20.73 0.15
CA LYS A 174 8.73 21.67 -0.48
C LYS A 174 7.80 20.95 -1.46
N ILE A 175 8.37 20.09 -2.31
CA ILE A 175 7.61 19.27 -3.26
C ILE A 175 6.63 18.34 -2.52
N ALA A 176 7.07 17.66 -1.46
CA ALA A 176 6.23 16.77 -0.69
C ALA A 176 5.05 17.50 -0.04
N LEU A 177 5.31 18.64 0.61
CA LEU A 177 4.28 19.48 1.23
C LEU A 177 3.28 20.01 0.20
N PHE A 178 3.77 20.49 -0.95
CA PHE A 178 2.92 20.99 -2.04
C PHE A 178 2.01 19.87 -2.58
N ILE A 179 2.54 18.68 -2.84
CA ILE A 179 1.76 17.54 -3.33
C ILE A 179 0.69 17.14 -2.31
N ASN A 180 1.03 17.07 -1.03
CA ASN A 180 0.07 16.72 0.01
C ASN A 180 -1.04 17.78 0.15
N ALA A 181 -0.70 19.07 0.11
CA ALA A 181 -1.69 20.13 0.13
C ALA A 181 -2.60 20.10 -1.11
N PHE A 182 -2.04 19.82 -2.29
CA PHE A 182 -2.81 19.66 -3.52
C PHE A 182 -3.78 18.47 -3.46
N ILE A 183 -3.33 17.31 -2.97
CA ILE A 183 -4.20 16.13 -2.79
C ILE A 183 -5.29 16.43 -1.75
N SER A 184 -4.97 17.10 -0.64
CA SER A 184 -5.97 17.52 0.35
C SER A 184 -7.03 18.41 -0.28
N LEU A 185 -6.63 19.36 -1.11
CA LEU A 185 -7.56 20.22 -1.83
C LEU A 185 -8.47 19.42 -2.77
N LEU A 186 -7.91 18.47 -3.51
CA LEU A 186 -8.70 17.59 -4.40
C LEU A 186 -9.72 16.75 -3.61
N ILE A 187 -9.34 16.22 -2.44
CA ILE A 187 -10.26 15.47 -1.58
C ILE A 187 -11.39 16.40 -1.08
N ILE A 188 -11.07 17.60 -0.63
CA ILE A 188 -12.07 18.58 -0.19
C ILE A 188 -13.04 18.92 -1.32
N VAL A 189 -12.53 19.21 -2.52
CA VAL A 189 -13.36 19.52 -3.69
C VAL A 189 -14.25 18.33 -4.06
N ALA A 190 -13.69 17.10 -4.06
CA ALA A 190 -14.45 15.89 -4.33
C ALA A 190 -15.59 15.69 -3.31
N LEU A 191 -15.34 15.90 -2.03
CA LEU A 191 -16.36 15.81 -0.98
C LEU A 191 -17.48 16.85 -1.19
N ILE A 192 -17.12 18.09 -1.51
CA ILE A 192 -18.13 19.16 -1.78
C ILE A 192 -18.96 18.81 -3.02
N VAL A 193 -18.31 18.35 -4.10
CA VAL A 193 -19.02 17.97 -5.34
C VAL A 193 -19.96 16.78 -5.12
N THR A 194 -19.54 15.79 -4.34
CA THR A 194 -20.39 14.64 -4.01
C THR A 194 -21.58 15.08 -3.16
N ALA A 195 -21.39 15.97 -2.20
CA ALA A 195 -22.48 16.53 -1.40
C ALA A 195 -23.54 17.27 -2.23
N ILE A 196 -23.12 17.99 -3.25
CA ILE A 196 -24.03 18.78 -4.10
C ILE A 196 -24.77 17.86 -5.10
N LYS A 197 -24.14 16.79 -5.56
CA LYS A 197 -24.66 15.94 -6.65
C LYS A 197 -25.32 14.64 -6.22
N SER A 198 -25.11 14.17 -4.98
CA SER A 198 -25.63 12.88 -4.55
C SER A 198 -27.00 13.03 -3.91
N ASP A 199 -28.02 12.41 -4.51
CA ASP A 199 -29.33 12.21 -3.88
C ASP A 199 -29.30 11.13 -2.77
N PHE A 200 -28.15 10.44 -2.60
CA PHE A 200 -28.00 9.29 -1.69
C PHE A 200 -27.47 9.64 -0.30
N ILE A 201 -26.86 10.82 -0.12
CA ILE A 201 -26.31 11.25 1.17
C ILE A 201 -27.22 12.37 1.67
N SER A 202 -27.85 12.17 2.85
CA SER A 202 -28.61 13.25 3.46
C SER A 202 -27.68 14.43 3.79
N LEU A 203 -28.19 15.64 3.61
CA LEU A 203 -27.46 16.88 3.95
C LEU A 203 -26.95 16.85 5.39
N GLU A 204 -27.69 16.24 6.32
CA GLU A 204 -27.32 16.11 7.72
C GLU A 204 -26.11 15.16 7.93
N GLU A 205 -26.07 13.99 7.27
CA GLU A 205 -24.94 13.06 7.33
C GLU A 205 -23.67 13.67 6.72
N PHE A 206 -23.82 14.41 5.63
CA PHE A 206 -22.70 15.12 5.03
C PHE A 206 -22.16 16.24 5.92
N ILE A 207 -23.06 17.04 6.53
CA ILE A 207 -22.66 18.13 7.44
C ILE A 207 -21.88 17.56 8.62
N PHE A 208 -22.23 16.39 9.13
CA PHE A 208 -21.56 15.81 10.29
C PHE A 208 -20.21 15.17 9.92
N SER A 209 -20.17 14.23 8.97
CA SER A 209 -18.93 13.49 8.63
C SER A 209 -18.05 14.23 7.63
N GLY A 210 -18.62 14.79 6.58
CA GLY A 210 -17.87 15.49 5.53
C GLY A 210 -17.24 16.79 6.01
N SER A 211 -17.97 17.59 6.82
CA SER A 211 -17.42 18.82 7.39
C SER A 211 -16.27 18.57 8.35
N PHE A 212 -16.33 17.49 9.13
CA PHE A 212 -15.24 17.10 10.03
C PHE A 212 -13.98 16.75 9.25
N ILE A 213 -14.10 15.98 8.16
CA ILE A 213 -12.96 15.65 7.27
C ILE A 213 -12.35 16.92 6.69
N ILE A 214 -13.18 17.83 6.15
CA ILE A 214 -12.74 19.10 5.58
C ILE A 214 -11.99 19.92 6.63
N LEU A 215 -12.53 20.03 7.82
CA LEU A 215 -11.93 20.78 8.94
C LEU A 215 -10.56 20.19 9.33
N VAL A 216 -10.47 18.87 9.50
CA VAL A 216 -9.22 18.17 9.83
C VAL A 216 -8.15 18.42 8.76
N LEU A 217 -8.50 18.29 7.49
CA LEU A 217 -7.57 18.51 6.38
C LEU A 217 -7.13 19.97 6.30
N PHE A 218 -8.05 20.91 6.45
CA PHE A 218 -7.75 22.34 6.40
C PHE A 218 -6.85 22.78 7.56
N ILE A 219 -7.21 22.44 8.79
CA ILE A 219 -6.43 22.78 9.98
C ILE A 219 -5.04 22.15 9.94
N SER A 220 -4.95 20.88 9.56
CA SER A 220 -3.66 20.18 9.44
C SER A 220 -2.72 20.88 8.45
N ASN A 221 -3.21 21.23 7.26
CA ASN A 221 -2.40 21.93 6.27
C ASN A 221 -1.99 23.33 6.74
N LEU A 222 -2.87 24.04 7.44
CA LEU A 222 -2.56 25.36 8.01
C LEU A 222 -1.44 25.26 9.07
N ILE A 223 -1.56 24.33 10.00
CA ILE A 223 -0.55 24.14 11.05
C ILE A 223 0.78 23.68 10.45
N ILE A 224 0.76 22.79 9.44
CA ILE A 224 1.96 22.36 8.71
C ILE A 224 2.64 23.56 8.05
N PHE A 225 1.88 24.42 7.38
CA PHE A 225 2.40 25.62 6.74
C PHE A 225 3.05 26.57 7.76
N ILE A 226 2.38 26.83 8.90
CA ILE A 226 2.92 27.66 9.98
C ILE A 226 4.18 27.02 10.57
N SER A 227 4.17 25.72 10.84
CA SER A 227 5.31 25.00 11.38
C SER A 227 6.50 25.02 10.44
N TRP A 228 6.26 24.91 9.15
CA TRP A 228 7.30 24.98 8.14
C TRP A 228 7.87 26.39 7.99
N TYR A 229 7.03 27.40 7.99
CA TYR A 229 7.45 28.78 7.76
C TYR A 229 8.10 29.40 9.01
N LYS A 230 7.45 29.27 10.19
CA LYS A 230 7.84 29.97 11.43
C LYS A 230 8.85 29.18 12.27
N TYR A 231 8.58 27.90 12.52
CA TYR A 231 9.36 27.10 13.48
C TYR A 231 10.47 26.29 12.83
N LYS A 232 10.38 26.04 11.52
CA LYS A 232 11.36 25.24 10.76
C LYS A 232 11.67 23.88 11.41
N ASN A 233 10.70 23.30 12.09
CA ASN A 233 10.86 22.06 12.85
C ASN A 233 10.25 20.89 12.08
N PHE A 234 11.13 20.06 11.51
CA PHE A 234 10.73 18.92 10.69
C PHE A 234 9.99 17.83 11.49
N SER A 235 10.41 17.59 12.75
CA SER A 235 9.76 16.61 13.61
C SER A 235 8.32 16.99 13.94
N GLN A 236 8.04 18.28 14.14
CA GLN A 236 6.66 18.76 14.32
C GLN A 236 5.81 18.54 13.09
N ILE A 237 6.35 18.79 11.88
CA ILE A 237 5.64 18.54 10.63
C ILE A 237 5.25 17.06 10.51
N ILE A 238 6.19 16.14 10.80
CA ILE A 238 5.91 14.70 10.78
C ILE A 238 4.84 14.32 11.81
N ALA A 239 4.91 14.85 13.02
CA ALA A 239 3.93 14.60 14.07
C ALA A 239 2.53 15.07 13.67
N ILE A 240 2.41 16.26 13.06
CA ILE A 240 1.13 16.78 12.58
C ILE A 240 0.55 15.88 11.48
N TYR A 241 1.37 15.41 10.54
CA TYR A 241 0.92 14.44 9.53
C TYR A 241 0.45 13.13 10.15
N ALA A 242 1.15 12.62 11.17
CA ALA A 242 0.74 11.39 11.86
C ALA A 242 -0.60 11.58 12.57
N ILE A 243 -0.80 12.68 13.29
CA ILE A 243 -2.07 13.01 13.95
C ILE A 243 -3.19 13.18 12.91
N SER A 244 -2.94 13.90 11.83
CA SER A 244 -3.94 14.10 10.77
C SER A 244 -4.33 12.79 10.08
N ALA A 245 -3.38 11.85 9.89
CA ALA A 245 -3.67 10.53 9.34
C ALA A 245 -4.58 9.71 10.27
N ILE A 246 -4.35 9.76 11.59
CA ILE A 246 -5.18 9.10 12.59
C ILE A 246 -6.60 9.72 12.58
N LEU A 247 -6.71 11.03 12.65
CA LEU A 247 -8.00 11.72 12.65
C LEU A 247 -8.77 11.45 11.34
N PHE A 248 -8.08 11.46 10.21
CA PHE A 248 -8.68 11.14 8.91
C PHE A 248 -9.19 9.69 8.86
N SER A 249 -8.45 8.73 9.41
CA SER A 249 -8.90 7.32 9.43
C SER A 249 -10.11 7.11 10.33
N PHE A 250 -10.22 7.82 11.45
CA PHE A 250 -11.42 7.79 12.32
C PHE A 250 -12.65 8.41 11.66
N SER A 251 -12.47 9.42 10.82
CA SER A 251 -13.57 10.09 10.13
C SER A 251 -14.18 9.29 8.96
N LEU A 252 -13.52 8.19 8.55
CA LEU A 252 -13.99 7.29 7.49
C LEU A 252 -14.77 6.08 8.04
N GLN A 253 -14.89 5.94 9.35
CA GLN A 253 -15.69 4.90 10.01
C GLN A 253 -17.11 5.38 10.28
#